data_2c4e7326b7077ff839b18f1460a21a21
#
_entry.id   2c4e7326b7077ff839b18f1460a21a21
#
_cell.length_a   1.000
_cell.length_b   1.000
_cell.length_c   1.000
_cell.angle_alpha   90.00
_cell.angle_beta   90.00
_cell.angle_gamma   90.00
#
_symmetry.space_group_name_H-M   'P 1'
#
loop_
_entity.id
_entity.type
_entity.pdbx_description
1 polymer ?
#
loop_
_entity_poly.entity_id
_entity_poly.type
_entity_poly.pdbx_seq_one_letter_code
_entity_poly.pdbx_strand_id
1 'polypeptide(L)'
;MKNFIFAIICIVFFSVQSSRTYAQFVQEKAIDSTRIEFEDQQMIIKVLDATTAQMTSADVVIKGLNPRKPVVLKSVSDTTLILKSYRLYTVSVAKAGYMYFAHKFWPEEKQVHEEKVKLQPLSVGLKTDIEDITFLGDETEIYFKSIPALEELVSFLQVNPNVKIKIIGHANGPNTMKRGEGFYKKASEKRAEAVRDYLIEHGIEPGRLVTAGAGNKEMRFPDPKTDWETQANRRIEIEIIGL
;
A
#
# COMPACT_ATOMS: atom_id res chain seq x y z
N MET A 1 25.96 -26.41 29.79
CA MET A 1 25.10 -26.79 28.64
C MET A 1 23.60 -26.49 28.81
N LYS A 2 23.10 -25.97 29.95
CA LYS A 2 21.65 -25.63 30.13
C LYS A 2 21.28 -24.21 29.75
N ASN A 3 22.23 -23.30 29.62
CA ASN A 3 21.93 -21.87 29.35
C ASN A 3 21.88 -21.48 27.85
N PHE A 4 22.25 -22.39 26.94
CA PHE A 4 22.25 -22.11 25.50
C PHE A 4 20.87 -22.40 24.83
N ILE A 5 20.08 -23.29 25.45
CA ILE A 5 18.75 -23.67 24.91
C ILE A 5 17.72 -22.59 25.20
N PHE A 6 17.86 -21.83 26.30
CA PHE A 6 16.90 -20.78 26.69
C PHE A 6 17.02 -19.53 25.78
N ALA A 7 18.20 -19.21 25.27
CA ALA A 7 18.41 -18.06 24.38
C ALA A 7 17.81 -18.27 22.97
N ILE A 8 17.84 -19.51 22.47
CA ILE A 8 17.29 -19.84 21.13
C ILE A 8 15.76 -19.85 21.17
N ILE A 9 15.14 -20.28 22.26
CA ILE A 9 13.67 -20.27 22.41
C ILE A 9 13.13 -18.85 22.50
N CYS A 10 13.83 -17.92 23.16
CA CYS A 10 13.43 -16.51 23.21
C CYS A 10 13.53 -15.79 21.85
N ILE A 11 14.51 -16.12 21.01
CA ILE A 11 14.69 -15.50 19.68
C ILE A 11 13.62 -16.00 18.71
N VAL A 12 13.22 -17.27 18.79
CA VAL A 12 12.15 -17.83 17.94
C VAL A 12 10.78 -17.30 18.39
N PHE A 13 10.56 -17.04 19.69
CA PHE A 13 9.31 -16.44 20.17
C PHE A 13 9.15 -14.96 19.79
N PHE A 14 10.25 -14.20 19.67
CA PHE A 14 10.17 -12.78 19.31
C PHE A 14 9.96 -12.56 17.79
N SER A 15 10.38 -13.50 16.95
CA SER A 15 10.17 -13.41 15.49
C SER A 15 8.76 -13.87 15.04
N VAL A 16 8.02 -14.60 15.87
CA VAL A 16 6.66 -15.06 15.56
C VAL A 16 5.59 -14.04 16.02
N GLN A 17 5.93 -13.08 16.89
CA GLN A 17 4.98 -12.08 17.36
C GLN A 17 4.75 -10.89 16.42
N SER A 18 5.59 -10.71 15.40
CA SER A 18 5.47 -9.56 14.47
C SER A 18 4.62 -9.82 13.22
N SER A 19 4.03 -11.00 13.06
CA SER A 19 3.26 -11.38 11.87
C SER A 19 1.82 -11.82 12.15
N ARG A 20 1.22 -11.36 13.23
CA ARG A 20 -0.22 -11.55 13.41
C ARG A 20 -0.95 -10.71 12.37
N THR A 21 -1.59 -11.36 11.41
CA THR A 21 -2.44 -10.66 10.45
C THR A 21 -3.67 -10.11 11.18
N TYR A 22 -4.19 -8.96 10.72
CA TYR A 22 -5.45 -8.39 11.23
C TYR A 22 -6.56 -9.44 11.28
N ALA A 23 -6.63 -10.33 10.29
CA ALA A 23 -7.60 -11.42 10.24
C ALA A 23 -7.46 -12.42 11.39
N GLN A 24 -6.23 -12.81 11.76
CA GLN A 24 -5.98 -13.68 12.91
C GLN A 24 -6.37 -13.02 14.24
N PHE A 25 -6.06 -11.72 14.37
CA PHE A 25 -6.44 -10.95 15.54
C PHE A 25 -7.97 -10.85 15.69
N VAL A 26 -8.70 -10.51 14.61
CA VAL A 26 -10.18 -10.44 14.62
C VAL A 26 -10.79 -11.80 14.90
N GLN A 27 -10.21 -12.88 14.39
CA GLN A 27 -10.69 -14.24 14.63
C GLN A 27 -10.45 -14.70 16.08
N GLU A 28 -9.32 -14.34 16.68
CA GLU A 28 -8.99 -14.64 18.08
C GLU A 28 -9.91 -13.90 19.07
N LYS A 29 -10.25 -12.63 18.76
CA LYS A 29 -11.21 -11.83 19.55
C LYS A 29 -12.69 -12.21 19.31
N ALA A 30 -13.04 -12.73 18.13
CA ALA A 30 -14.40 -13.18 17.83
C ALA A 30 -14.81 -14.48 18.55
N ILE A 31 -13.83 -15.25 19.04
CA ILE A 31 -14.08 -16.48 19.83
C ILE A 31 -14.52 -16.14 21.26
N ASP A 32 -14.13 -14.99 21.79
CA ASP A 32 -14.62 -14.47 23.06
C ASP A 32 -15.85 -13.59 22.80
N SER A 33 -17.02 -14.20 22.77
CA SER A 33 -18.30 -13.67 22.27
C SER A 33 -18.93 -12.52 23.08
N THR A 34 -18.16 -11.74 23.80
CA THR A 34 -18.61 -10.55 24.49
C THR A 34 -17.96 -9.30 23.88
N ARG A 35 -18.71 -8.65 22.97
CA ARG A 35 -18.57 -7.25 22.57
C ARG A 35 -17.11 -6.74 22.48
N ILE A 36 -16.52 -6.78 21.29
CA ILE A 36 -15.28 -6.03 21.02
C ILE A 36 -15.60 -4.56 21.24
N GLU A 37 -15.22 -4.01 22.38
CA GLU A 37 -15.24 -2.58 22.63
C GLU A 37 -14.01 -1.95 21.97
N PHE A 38 -14.24 -1.11 20.99
CA PHE A 38 -13.18 -0.34 20.36
C PHE A 38 -12.90 0.90 21.23
N GLU A 39 -11.81 0.88 21.94
CA GLU A 39 -11.37 2.01 22.77
C GLU A 39 -10.84 3.16 21.92
N ASP A 40 -10.90 4.37 22.47
CA ASP A 40 -10.28 5.55 21.89
C ASP A 40 -8.77 5.51 22.13
N GLN A 41 -7.99 5.60 21.04
CA GLN A 41 -6.53 5.57 21.08
C GLN A 41 -5.96 6.85 20.50
N GLN A 42 -4.94 7.36 21.16
CA GLN A 42 -4.22 8.53 20.69
C GLN A 42 -3.29 8.15 19.54
N MET A 43 -3.39 8.89 18.45
CA MET A 43 -2.50 8.80 17.31
C MET A 43 -1.77 10.11 17.10
N ILE A 44 -0.46 10.03 16.93
CA ILE A 44 0.40 11.16 16.56
C ILE A 44 0.83 10.97 15.12
N ILE A 45 0.63 12.00 14.29
CA ILE A 45 1.09 12.00 12.89
C ILE A 45 2.21 13.02 12.76
N LYS A 46 3.34 12.59 12.23
CA LYS A 46 4.47 13.45 11.87
C LYS A 46 4.76 13.34 10.40
N VAL A 47 4.75 14.49 9.70
CA VAL A 47 5.05 14.56 8.27
C VAL A 47 6.46 15.06 8.07
N LEU A 48 7.30 14.27 7.42
CA LEU A 48 8.73 14.50 7.25
C LEU A 48 9.09 14.42 5.76
N ASP A 49 10.01 15.27 5.35
CA ASP A 49 10.75 15.05 4.10
C ASP A 49 11.71 13.87 4.28
N ALA A 50 11.63 12.88 3.41
CA ALA A 50 12.40 11.64 3.54
C ALA A 50 13.91 11.84 3.33
N THR A 51 14.31 12.89 2.62
CA THR A 51 15.73 13.17 2.31
C THR A 51 16.40 13.97 3.42
N THR A 52 15.71 15.00 3.93
CA THR A 52 16.28 15.93 4.92
C THR A 52 15.92 15.55 6.36
N ALA A 53 14.94 14.67 6.54
CA ALA A 53 14.32 14.34 7.83
C ALA A 53 13.69 15.55 8.55
N GLN A 54 13.51 16.68 7.87
CA GLN A 54 12.88 17.85 8.41
C GLN A 54 11.35 17.75 8.33
N MET A 55 10.68 18.38 9.29
CA MET A 55 9.23 18.47 9.28
C MET A 55 8.76 19.26 8.06
N THR A 56 7.72 18.78 7.41
CA THR A 56 7.08 19.46 6.28
C THR A 56 5.57 19.37 6.42
N SER A 57 4.85 20.42 6.00
CA SER A 57 3.38 20.39 6.08
C SER A 57 2.75 19.75 4.87
N ALA A 58 1.70 18.99 5.08
CA ALA A 58 0.89 18.41 4.02
C ALA A 58 -0.57 18.21 4.45
N ASP A 59 -1.45 18.02 3.49
CA ASP A 59 -2.80 17.55 3.76
C ASP A 59 -2.75 16.04 3.99
N VAL A 60 -3.26 15.60 5.12
CA VAL A 60 -3.29 14.20 5.51
C VAL A 60 -4.74 13.70 5.51
N VAL A 61 -5.00 12.60 4.83
CA VAL A 61 -6.31 11.95 4.79
C VAL A 61 -6.25 10.63 5.52
N ILE A 62 -7.18 10.41 6.45
CA ILE A 62 -7.31 9.16 7.19
C ILE A 62 -8.67 8.55 6.85
N LYS A 63 -8.65 7.37 6.25
CA LYS A 63 -9.83 6.58 5.89
C LYS A 63 -9.91 5.33 6.77
N GLY A 64 -11.05 5.07 7.39
CA GLY A 64 -11.32 3.77 8.05
C GLY A 64 -12.01 2.81 7.09
N LEU A 65 -11.92 1.50 7.35
CA LEU A 65 -12.61 0.46 6.56
C LEU A 65 -14.14 0.60 6.53
N ASN A 66 -14.73 1.24 7.52
CA ASN A 66 -16.18 1.48 7.55
C ASN A 66 -16.46 2.88 7.01
N PRO A 67 -17.47 3.08 6.15
CA PRO A 67 -17.64 4.29 5.33
C PRO A 67 -18.12 5.50 6.15
N ARG A 68 -17.46 5.80 7.25
CA ARG A 68 -17.54 7.13 7.86
C ARG A 68 -16.70 8.08 7.03
N LYS A 69 -17.13 9.33 6.98
CA LYS A 69 -16.40 10.38 6.26
C LYS A 69 -14.92 10.33 6.63
N PRO A 70 -14.01 10.40 5.66
CA PRO A 70 -12.58 10.47 5.95
C PRO A 70 -12.27 11.69 6.82
N VAL A 71 -11.31 11.54 7.71
CA VAL A 71 -10.75 12.68 8.45
C VAL A 71 -9.72 13.34 7.54
N VAL A 72 -9.93 14.60 7.24
CA VAL A 72 -8.99 15.41 6.43
C VAL A 72 -8.34 16.45 7.31
N LEU A 73 -7.04 16.35 7.49
CA LEU A 73 -6.22 17.28 8.26
C LEU A 73 -5.48 18.16 7.27
N LYS A 74 -5.70 19.49 7.35
CA LYS A 74 -5.14 20.46 6.41
C LYS A 74 -3.82 21.01 6.90
N SER A 75 -2.80 20.99 6.03
CA SER A 75 -1.50 21.63 6.24
C SER A 75 -0.84 21.30 7.58
N VAL A 76 -0.87 20.02 7.95
CA VAL A 76 -0.28 19.54 9.20
C VAL A 76 1.14 19.01 8.98
N SER A 77 2.02 19.28 9.95
CA SER A 77 3.37 18.71 10.03
C SER A 77 3.52 17.79 11.25
N ASP A 78 2.84 18.15 12.35
CA ASP A 78 2.73 17.36 13.57
C ASP A 78 1.32 17.58 14.14
N THR A 79 0.63 16.49 14.43
CA THR A 79 -0.72 16.58 14.98
C THR A 79 -1.08 15.33 15.75
N THR A 80 -2.05 15.49 16.65
CA THR A 80 -2.60 14.39 17.43
C THR A 80 -4.10 14.29 17.21
N LEU A 81 -4.59 13.07 17.06
CA LEU A 81 -6.01 12.76 16.92
C LEU A 81 -6.38 11.50 17.69
N ILE A 82 -7.67 11.27 17.82
CA ILE A 82 -8.21 10.07 18.48
C ILE A 82 -8.82 9.14 17.43
N LEU A 83 -8.39 7.90 17.41
CA LEU A 83 -8.93 6.82 16.59
C LEU A 83 -9.42 5.67 17.46
N LYS A 84 -10.27 4.82 16.93
CA LYS A 84 -10.70 3.60 17.60
C LYS A 84 -9.64 2.51 17.45
N SER A 85 -9.30 1.83 18.56
CA SER A 85 -8.41 0.67 18.54
C SER A 85 -8.90 -0.44 17.63
N TYR A 86 -7.99 -1.30 17.17
CA TYR A 86 -8.27 -2.50 16.36
C TYR A 86 -9.14 -2.29 15.10
N ARG A 87 -9.25 -1.05 14.63
CA ARG A 87 -9.81 -0.76 13.31
C ARG A 87 -8.69 -0.54 12.33
N LEU A 88 -8.86 -1.06 11.12
CA LEU A 88 -7.92 -0.79 10.03
C LEU A 88 -8.18 0.62 9.49
N TYR A 89 -7.13 1.40 9.43
CA TYR A 89 -7.11 2.73 8.84
C TYR A 89 -6.08 2.78 7.71
N THR A 90 -6.32 3.67 6.76
CA THR A 90 -5.32 4.09 5.78
C THR A 90 -5.02 5.56 6.04
N VAL A 91 -3.76 5.89 6.23
CA VAL A 91 -3.26 7.26 6.17
C VAL A 91 -2.69 7.51 4.78
N SER A 92 -3.11 8.59 4.13
CA SER A 92 -2.62 8.95 2.80
C SER A 92 -2.29 10.43 2.69
N VAL A 93 -1.29 10.73 1.88
CA VAL A 93 -0.83 12.09 1.60
C VAL A 93 -0.49 12.22 0.12
N ALA A 94 -1.08 13.24 -0.52
CA ALA A 94 -0.69 13.68 -1.85
C ALA A 94 -0.23 15.15 -1.75
N LYS A 95 1.06 15.39 -2.00
CA LYS A 95 1.69 16.71 -1.93
C LYS A 95 2.45 17.01 -3.21
N ALA A 96 2.34 18.26 -3.70
CA ALA A 96 3.09 18.70 -4.86
C ALA A 96 4.61 18.59 -4.65
N GLY A 97 5.31 18.03 -5.63
CA GLY A 97 6.76 17.80 -5.56
C GLY A 97 7.19 16.53 -4.82
N TYR A 98 6.23 15.75 -4.31
CA TYR A 98 6.50 14.51 -3.57
C TYR A 98 5.74 13.33 -4.15
N MET A 99 6.32 12.13 -4.01
CA MET A 99 5.61 10.89 -4.24
C MET A 99 4.46 10.77 -3.24
N TYR A 100 3.30 10.24 -3.66
CA TYR A 100 2.21 9.98 -2.73
C TYR A 100 2.66 8.98 -1.66
N PHE A 101 2.07 9.11 -0.49
CA PHE A 101 2.24 8.19 0.62
C PHE A 101 0.88 7.57 0.95
N ALA A 102 0.84 6.26 1.09
CA ALA A 102 -0.32 5.54 1.62
C ALA A 102 0.16 4.39 2.48
N HIS A 103 -0.35 4.29 3.70
CA HIS A 103 0.01 3.24 4.63
C HIS A 103 -1.21 2.79 5.42
N LYS A 104 -1.33 1.47 5.62
CA LYS A 104 -2.38 0.86 6.43
C LYS A 104 -1.87 0.51 7.80
N PHE A 105 -2.64 0.84 8.81
CA PHE A 105 -2.30 0.55 10.20
C PHE A 105 -3.56 0.30 11.02
N TRP A 106 -3.38 -0.30 12.20
CA TRP A 106 -4.41 -0.40 13.23
C TRP A 106 -3.81 0.00 14.58
N PRO A 107 -4.42 0.97 15.29
CA PRO A 107 -3.99 1.33 16.63
C PRO A 107 -4.26 0.18 17.60
N GLU A 108 -3.25 -0.20 18.38
CA GLU A 108 -3.39 -1.18 19.47
C GLU A 108 -3.88 -0.50 20.75
N GLU A 109 -4.52 -1.27 21.64
CA GLU A 109 -4.97 -0.75 22.93
C GLU A 109 -3.79 -0.27 23.80
N LYS A 110 -4.02 0.79 24.57
CA LYS A 110 -3.11 1.32 25.59
C LYS A 110 -1.75 1.78 25.09
N GLN A 111 -1.61 1.99 23.78
CA GLN A 111 -0.40 2.53 23.17
C GLN A 111 -0.71 3.78 22.37
N VAL A 112 0.18 4.77 22.46
CA VAL A 112 0.17 5.91 21.54
C VAL A 112 0.75 5.41 20.21
N HIS A 113 -0.06 5.45 19.17
CA HIS A 113 0.41 5.10 17.83
C HIS A 113 1.06 6.34 17.18
N GLU A 114 2.35 6.24 16.86
CA GLU A 114 3.06 7.29 16.12
C GLU A 114 3.25 6.87 14.66
N GLU A 115 2.62 7.60 13.73
CA GLU A 115 2.78 7.42 12.29
C GLU A 115 3.74 8.47 11.73
N LYS A 116 4.87 8.02 11.20
CA LYS A 116 5.85 8.86 10.52
C LYS A 116 5.64 8.82 9.02
N VAL A 117 4.92 9.78 8.50
CA VAL A 117 4.72 9.97 7.07
C VAL A 117 6.00 10.54 6.46
N LYS A 118 6.80 9.70 5.82
CA LYS A 118 8.04 10.11 5.13
C LYS A 118 7.75 10.35 3.66
N LEU A 119 7.68 11.60 3.27
CA LEU A 119 7.41 12.01 1.89
C LEU A 119 8.71 12.02 1.08
N GLN A 120 8.77 11.19 0.04
CA GLN A 120 9.90 11.11 -0.87
C GLN A 120 9.79 12.20 -1.94
N PRO A 121 10.78 13.13 -2.05
CA PRO A 121 10.80 14.10 -3.15
C PRO A 121 10.80 13.41 -4.51
N LEU A 122 10.08 13.99 -5.47
CA LEU A 122 10.01 13.46 -6.83
C LEU A 122 11.35 13.57 -7.55
N SER A 123 11.72 12.51 -8.25
CA SER A 123 12.83 12.49 -9.18
C SER A 123 12.51 11.55 -10.35
N VAL A 124 13.05 11.85 -11.52
CA VAL A 124 12.93 10.95 -12.68
C VAL A 124 13.65 9.64 -12.35
N GLY A 125 13.03 8.52 -12.69
CA GLY A 125 13.49 7.17 -12.37
C GLY A 125 13.02 6.64 -11.01
N LEU A 126 12.38 7.48 -10.17
CA LEU A 126 11.79 7.02 -8.91
C LEU A 126 10.67 6.02 -9.19
N LYS A 127 10.74 4.87 -8.53
CA LYS A 127 9.76 3.79 -8.66
C LYS A 127 9.09 3.49 -7.32
N THR A 128 7.83 3.16 -7.37
CA THR A 128 7.08 2.65 -6.22
C THR A 128 6.00 1.68 -6.65
N ASP A 129 5.69 0.71 -5.79
CA ASP A 129 4.52 -0.13 -6.00
C ASP A 129 3.27 0.60 -5.57
N ILE A 130 2.16 0.26 -6.24
CA ILE A 130 0.83 0.62 -5.77
C ILE A 130 0.27 -0.59 -5.05
N GLU A 131 0.19 -0.50 -3.73
CA GLU A 131 -0.41 -1.55 -2.91
C GLU A 131 -1.91 -1.66 -3.21
N ASP A 132 -2.47 -2.86 -2.98
CA ASP A 132 -3.91 -3.15 -3.08
C ASP A 132 -4.55 -3.05 -4.47
N ILE A 133 -3.79 -2.95 -5.54
CA ILE A 133 -4.36 -3.13 -6.87
C ILE A 133 -4.41 -4.63 -7.20
N THR A 134 -5.61 -5.16 -7.17
CA THR A 134 -5.92 -6.56 -7.50
C THR A 134 -6.88 -6.64 -8.69
N PHE A 135 -6.79 -7.75 -9.42
CA PHE A 135 -7.62 -8.02 -10.58
C PHE A 135 -8.39 -9.32 -10.37
N LEU A 136 -9.59 -9.41 -10.91
CA LEU A 136 -10.40 -10.61 -10.82
C LEU A 136 -9.82 -11.72 -11.72
N GLY A 137 -9.32 -12.77 -11.11
CA GLY A 137 -8.78 -13.95 -11.80
C GLY A 137 -7.61 -13.64 -12.75
N ASP A 138 -7.69 -14.16 -13.98
CA ASP A 138 -6.75 -13.88 -15.08
C ASP A 138 -7.18 -12.63 -15.88
N GLU A 139 -8.23 -11.94 -15.46
CA GLU A 139 -8.87 -10.84 -16.16
C GLU A 139 -8.17 -9.52 -15.90
N THR A 140 -8.56 -8.52 -16.68
CA THR A 140 -8.10 -7.13 -16.57
C THR A 140 -9.06 -6.28 -15.77
N GLU A 141 -10.18 -6.85 -15.30
CA GLU A 141 -11.14 -6.16 -14.49
C GLU A 141 -10.55 -5.85 -13.12
N ILE A 142 -10.50 -4.57 -12.79
CA ILE A 142 -10.01 -4.10 -11.50
C ILE A 142 -11.02 -4.47 -10.41
N TYR A 143 -10.56 -5.16 -9.39
CA TYR A 143 -11.39 -5.52 -8.26
C TYR A 143 -11.81 -4.26 -7.48
N PHE A 144 -13.09 -4.14 -7.13
CA PHE A 144 -13.63 -2.91 -6.51
C PHE A 144 -12.88 -2.46 -5.24
N LYS A 145 -12.26 -3.36 -4.49
CA LYS A 145 -11.44 -3.01 -3.32
C LYS A 145 -10.16 -2.25 -3.67
N SER A 146 -9.77 -2.22 -4.95
CA SER A 146 -8.63 -1.47 -5.44
C SER A 146 -8.93 0.01 -5.71
N ILE A 147 -10.22 0.38 -5.76
CA ILE A 147 -10.64 1.74 -6.06
C ILE A 147 -9.99 2.79 -5.14
N PRO A 148 -9.92 2.59 -3.80
CA PRO A 148 -9.25 3.56 -2.93
C PRO A 148 -7.78 3.82 -3.29
N ALA A 149 -7.03 2.79 -3.68
CA ALA A 149 -5.63 2.96 -4.09
C ALA A 149 -5.51 3.71 -5.42
N LEU A 150 -6.43 3.48 -6.35
CA LEU A 150 -6.50 4.22 -7.61
C LEU A 150 -6.89 5.68 -7.40
N GLU A 151 -7.82 5.98 -6.50
CA GLU A 151 -8.15 7.36 -6.09
C GLU A 151 -6.95 8.12 -5.52
N GLU A 152 -6.10 7.45 -4.72
CA GLU A 152 -4.85 8.05 -4.22
C GLU A 152 -3.89 8.38 -5.38
N LEU A 153 -3.78 7.49 -6.37
CA LEU A 153 -2.96 7.73 -7.56
C LEU A 153 -3.52 8.87 -8.42
N VAL A 154 -4.84 8.97 -8.59
CA VAL A 154 -5.49 10.11 -9.24
C VAL A 154 -5.15 11.41 -8.51
N SER A 155 -5.33 11.43 -7.18
CA SER A 155 -5.03 12.59 -6.34
C SER A 155 -3.57 13.03 -6.47
N PHE A 156 -2.63 12.06 -6.46
CA PHE A 156 -1.20 12.33 -6.68
C PHE A 156 -0.94 13.00 -8.03
N LEU A 157 -1.53 12.48 -9.11
CA LEU A 157 -1.33 13.04 -10.46
C LEU A 157 -2.02 14.39 -10.65
N GLN A 158 -3.10 14.66 -9.93
CA GLN A 158 -3.79 15.95 -9.95
C GLN A 158 -2.98 17.05 -9.24
N VAL A 159 -2.37 16.77 -8.09
CA VAL A 159 -1.53 17.76 -7.38
C VAL A 159 -0.15 17.94 -8.03
N ASN A 160 0.23 17.04 -8.94
CA ASN A 160 1.48 17.09 -9.71
C ASN A 160 1.19 17.11 -11.23
N PRO A 161 0.66 18.20 -11.81
CA PRO A 161 0.10 18.21 -13.17
C PRO A 161 1.14 17.98 -14.26
N ASN A 162 2.42 18.25 -14.03
CA ASN A 162 3.49 18.04 -14.99
C ASN A 162 4.11 16.64 -14.95
N VAL A 163 3.85 15.89 -13.89
CA VAL A 163 4.43 14.56 -13.70
C VAL A 163 3.91 13.59 -14.77
N LYS A 164 4.83 12.89 -15.41
CA LYS A 164 4.56 11.77 -16.31
C LYS A 164 5.00 10.48 -15.64
N ILE A 165 4.17 9.45 -15.76
CA ILE A 165 4.44 8.14 -15.17
C ILE A 165 4.42 7.03 -16.22
N LYS A 166 5.21 6.01 -15.95
CA LYS A 166 5.11 4.71 -16.60
C LYS A 166 4.48 3.72 -15.61
N ILE A 167 3.38 3.13 -16.02
CA ILE A 167 2.63 2.13 -15.26
C ILE A 167 3.14 0.76 -15.69
N ILE A 168 3.69 -0.01 -14.77
CA ILE A 168 4.33 -1.29 -15.05
C ILE A 168 3.53 -2.40 -14.35
N GLY A 169 2.89 -3.25 -15.16
CA GLY A 169 2.21 -4.42 -14.65
C GLY A 169 3.17 -5.59 -14.44
N HIS A 170 2.97 -6.33 -13.35
CA HIS A 170 3.66 -7.58 -13.08
C HIS A 170 2.65 -8.71 -12.99
N ALA A 171 2.99 -9.87 -13.53
CA ALA A 171 2.13 -11.05 -13.47
C ALA A 171 2.98 -12.28 -13.17
N ASN A 172 2.42 -13.18 -12.39
CA ASN A 172 2.97 -14.50 -12.23
C ASN A 172 1.83 -15.53 -12.33
N GLY A 173 2.17 -16.78 -12.61
CA GLY A 173 1.25 -17.89 -12.49
C GLY A 173 1.80 -18.90 -11.50
N PRO A 174 0.95 -19.82 -10.99
CA PRO A 174 1.44 -20.94 -10.19
C PRO A 174 2.48 -21.73 -11.01
N ASN A 175 3.56 -22.17 -10.37
CA ASN A 175 4.63 -22.94 -10.99
C ASN A 175 4.14 -24.23 -11.70
N THR A 176 2.94 -24.69 -11.34
CA THR A 176 2.25 -25.83 -11.96
C THR A 176 1.68 -25.51 -13.34
N MET A 177 1.42 -24.24 -13.67
CA MET A 177 0.96 -23.81 -14.99
C MET A 177 2.13 -23.21 -15.76
N LYS A 178 2.86 -24.01 -16.51
CA LYS A 178 3.93 -23.57 -17.41
C LYS A 178 3.35 -22.85 -18.63
N ARG A 179 2.84 -21.63 -18.42
CA ARG A 179 2.51 -20.74 -19.54
C ARG A 179 3.77 -20.00 -19.96
N GLY A 180 3.99 -19.82 -21.26
CA GLY A 180 5.18 -19.16 -21.78
C GLY A 180 5.30 -17.68 -21.34
N GLU A 181 6.50 -17.13 -21.35
CA GLU A 181 6.79 -15.73 -20.98
C GLU A 181 5.87 -14.70 -21.66
N GLY A 182 5.53 -14.95 -22.95
CA GLY A 182 4.63 -14.08 -23.71
C GLY A 182 3.24 -13.96 -23.12
N PHE A 183 2.73 -15.01 -22.47
CA PHE A 183 1.44 -14.97 -21.79
C PHE A 183 1.46 -14.01 -20.61
N TYR A 184 2.45 -14.15 -19.71
CA TYR A 184 2.56 -13.28 -18.53
C TYR A 184 2.85 -11.84 -18.91
N LYS A 185 3.67 -11.61 -19.96
CA LYS A 185 3.92 -10.27 -20.48
C LYS A 185 2.62 -9.60 -20.94
N LYS A 186 1.85 -10.30 -21.79
CA LYS A 186 0.58 -9.79 -22.29
C LYS A 186 -0.44 -9.54 -21.17
N ALA A 187 -0.54 -10.45 -20.19
CA ALA A 187 -1.45 -10.29 -19.06
C ALA A 187 -1.07 -9.07 -18.19
N SER A 188 0.22 -8.88 -17.91
CA SER A 188 0.71 -7.75 -17.14
C SER A 188 0.56 -6.41 -17.87
N GLU A 189 0.75 -6.39 -19.20
CA GLU A 189 0.51 -5.22 -20.03
C GLU A 189 -0.95 -4.77 -19.99
N LYS A 190 -1.88 -5.70 -20.18
CA LYS A 190 -3.31 -5.42 -20.10
C LYS A 190 -3.74 -4.87 -18.72
N ARG A 191 -3.13 -5.34 -17.62
CA ARG A 191 -3.39 -4.81 -16.29
C ARG A 191 -2.89 -3.37 -16.14
N ALA A 192 -1.71 -3.06 -16.68
CA ALA A 192 -1.22 -1.69 -16.72
C ALA A 192 -2.13 -0.79 -17.57
N GLU A 193 -2.64 -1.30 -18.69
CA GLU A 193 -3.61 -0.59 -19.53
C GLU A 193 -4.93 -0.31 -18.78
N ALA A 194 -5.46 -1.27 -18.04
CA ALA A 194 -6.67 -1.07 -17.25
C ALA A 194 -6.50 0.03 -16.19
N VAL A 195 -5.34 0.10 -15.53
CA VAL A 195 -5.02 1.21 -14.61
C VAL A 195 -4.90 2.53 -15.34
N ARG A 196 -4.22 2.58 -16.50
CA ARG A 196 -4.15 3.78 -17.36
C ARG A 196 -5.55 4.27 -17.72
N ASP A 197 -6.40 3.38 -18.19
CA ASP A 197 -7.74 3.73 -18.65
C ASP A 197 -8.60 4.29 -17.50
N TYR A 198 -8.50 3.69 -16.30
CA TYR A 198 -9.09 4.25 -15.09
C TYR A 198 -8.61 5.68 -14.81
N LEU A 199 -7.32 5.95 -14.91
CA LEU A 199 -6.75 7.29 -14.69
C LEU A 199 -7.26 8.30 -15.72
N ILE A 200 -7.37 7.89 -16.99
CA ILE A 200 -7.92 8.74 -18.07
C ILE A 200 -9.39 9.08 -17.79
N GLU A 201 -10.19 8.10 -17.42
CA GLU A 201 -11.60 8.29 -17.04
C GLU A 201 -11.78 9.26 -15.87
N HIS A 202 -10.76 9.35 -14.99
CA HIS A 202 -10.73 10.28 -13.86
C HIS A 202 -9.96 11.58 -14.13
N GLY A 203 -9.80 11.94 -15.40
CA GLY A 203 -9.33 13.25 -15.84
C GLY A 203 -7.81 13.43 -15.91
N ILE A 204 -7.03 12.34 -15.91
CA ILE A 204 -5.59 12.42 -16.16
C ILE A 204 -5.32 12.39 -17.68
N GLU A 205 -4.52 13.33 -18.16
CA GLU A 205 -4.18 13.41 -19.59
C GLU A 205 -3.45 12.16 -20.09
N PRO A 206 -3.89 11.55 -21.22
CA PRO A 206 -3.28 10.35 -21.79
C PRO A 206 -1.77 10.51 -22.07
N GLY A 207 -1.33 11.70 -22.49
CA GLY A 207 0.09 12.01 -22.79
C GLY A 207 1.02 11.99 -21.58
N ARG A 208 0.48 11.85 -20.38
CA ARG A 208 1.23 11.70 -19.13
C ARG A 208 1.44 10.24 -18.73
N LEU A 209 0.80 9.29 -19.42
CA LEU A 209 0.69 7.91 -19.02
C LEU A 209 1.29 6.97 -20.07
N VAL A 210 2.28 6.18 -19.68
CA VAL A 210 2.87 5.13 -20.51
C VAL A 210 2.65 3.79 -19.80
N THR A 211 2.34 2.73 -20.53
CA THR A 211 2.15 1.39 -19.98
C THR A 211 3.25 0.43 -20.39
N ALA A 212 3.56 -0.52 -19.54
CA ALA A 212 4.45 -1.64 -19.86
C ALA A 212 4.05 -2.91 -19.08
N GLY A 213 4.30 -4.07 -19.68
CA GLY A 213 4.20 -5.36 -19.00
C GLY A 213 5.58 -5.91 -18.69
N ALA A 214 5.91 -6.14 -17.44
CA ALA A 214 7.14 -6.83 -17.00
C ALA A 214 7.00 -8.37 -17.05
N GLY A 215 5.75 -8.85 -17.11
CA GLY A 215 5.48 -10.29 -17.04
C GLY A 215 5.94 -10.86 -15.70
N ASN A 216 6.63 -12.00 -15.76
CA ASN A 216 7.16 -12.73 -14.60
C ASN A 216 8.69 -12.58 -14.43
N LYS A 217 9.31 -11.59 -15.08
CA LYS A 217 10.77 -11.44 -15.05
C LYS A 217 11.30 -10.83 -13.75
N GLU A 218 10.48 -10.01 -13.10
CA GLU A 218 10.84 -9.27 -11.90
C GLU A 218 10.00 -9.71 -10.69
N MET A 219 9.94 -11.02 -10.47
CA MET A 219 9.22 -11.57 -9.32
C MET A 219 9.96 -11.26 -8.03
N ARG A 220 9.23 -10.81 -7.00
CA ARG A 220 9.74 -10.65 -5.63
C ARG A 220 10.02 -12.00 -4.99
N PHE A 221 9.16 -12.96 -5.28
CA PHE A 221 9.24 -14.35 -4.84
C PHE A 221 9.30 -15.24 -6.08
N PRO A 222 10.51 -15.58 -6.57
CA PRO A 222 10.67 -16.41 -7.77
C PRO A 222 10.08 -17.82 -7.65
N ASP A 223 9.99 -18.34 -6.41
CA ASP A 223 9.38 -19.63 -6.08
C ASP A 223 8.38 -19.47 -4.92
N PRO A 224 7.21 -18.86 -5.20
CA PRO A 224 6.24 -18.54 -4.15
C PRO A 224 5.69 -19.82 -3.52
N LYS A 225 5.70 -19.87 -2.18
CA LYS A 225 5.24 -21.01 -1.37
C LYS A 225 3.85 -20.76 -0.77
N THR A 226 3.42 -19.51 -0.74
CA THR A 226 2.16 -19.08 -0.15
C THR A 226 1.33 -18.24 -1.14
N ASP A 227 0.03 -18.18 -0.93
CA ASP A 227 -0.85 -17.31 -1.71
C ASP A 227 -0.44 -15.83 -1.57
N TRP A 228 0.04 -15.43 -0.40
CA TRP A 228 0.54 -14.07 -0.17
C TRP A 228 1.74 -13.76 -1.07
N GLU A 229 2.75 -14.63 -1.15
CA GLU A 229 3.92 -14.46 -2.02
C GLU A 229 3.51 -14.41 -3.50
N THR A 230 2.53 -15.25 -3.87
CA THR A 230 1.94 -15.24 -5.22
C THR A 230 1.26 -13.91 -5.52
N GLN A 231 0.51 -13.35 -4.56
CA GLN A 231 -0.14 -12.05 -4.72
C GLN A 231 0.89 -10.89 -4.75
N ALA A 232 1.93 -10.94 -3.93
CA ALA A 232 2.99 -9.94 -3.93
C ALA A 232 3.75 -9.83 -5.27
N ASN A 233 3.76 -10.91 -6.05
CA ASN A 233 4.27 -10.89 -7.43
C ASN A 233 3.30 -10.26 -8.44
N ARG A 234 2.00 -10.18 -8.12
CA ARG A 234 0.96 -9.62 -8.99
C ARG A 234 0.67 -8.19 -8.58
N ARG A 235 1.51 -7.28 -9.00
CA ARG A 235 1.47 -5.87 -8.59
C ARG A 235 1.45 -4.92 -9.76
N ILE A 236 1.13 -3.70 -9.47
CA ILE A 236 1.35 -2.54 -10.33
C ILE A 236 2.46 -1.69 -9.71
N GLU A 237 3.44 -1.31 -10.51
CA GLU A 237 4.50 -0.39 -10.16
C GLU A 237 4.35 0.87 -11.01
N ILE A 238 4.66 2.03 -10.45
CA ILE A 238 4.82 3.27 -11.23
C ILE A 238 6.26 3.75 -11.19
N GLU A 239 6.71 4.28 -12.31
CA GLU A 239 8.00 4.95 -12.48
C GLU A 239 7.77 6.39 -12.92
N ILE A 240 8.41 7.35 -12.27
CA ILE A 240 8.40 8.75 -12.72
C ILE A 240 9.29 8.88 -13.93
N ILE A 241 8.73 9.28 -15.08
CA ILE A 241 9.45 9.43 -16.36
C ILE A 241 9.55 10.87 -16.82
N GLY A 242 8.95 11.83 -16.12
CA GLY A 242 9.04 13.25 -16.37
C GLY A 242 8.44 14.06 -15.22
N LEU A 243 8.94 15.29 -15.04
CA LEU A 243 8.52 16.24 -13.99
C LEU A 243 8.10 17.56 -14.65
#